data_cbbbf5611711bd0a6f153984c865e44e
#
_entry.id   cbbbf5611711bd0a6f153984c865e44e
#
_cell.length_a   1.000
_cell.length_b   1.000
_cell.length_c   1.000
_cell.angle_alpha   90.00
_cell.angle_beta   90.00
_cell.angle_gamma   90.00
#
_symmetry.space_group_name_H-M   'P 1'
#
loop_
_entity.id
_entity.type
_entity.pdbx_description
1 polymer ?
#
loop_
_entity_poly.entity_id
_entity_poly.type
_entity_poly.pdbx_seq_one_letter_code
_entity_poly.pdbx_strand_id
1 'polypeptide(L)'
;MNRIQPPSDGVNILSVGASDTQKKKWKRASYSSVGPGRSPGFVKPDGVAFGGTDTEPFMVLDASNHPSAFPIKGTSFASPFVLGGAVGTRVFAGTELSPLTLRALLIHRADPAKNLKPEVGWGLFSTEPQILMTCEDHEALVVYQGVLPIGQHLRAALPVPTGPILGMTKLTATLVIAPEVDPEHPGSYTKGGLEITFRPDSRKYRKVTDGEKPPVHPKTVPFFSGSKLFKG
;
A
#
# COMPACT_ATOMS: atom_id res chain seq x y z
N MET A 1 -1.12 -7.26 24.52
CA MET A 1 -0.76 -6.94 23.11
C MET A 1 -1.28 -5.54 22.83
N ASN A 2 -0.41 -4.61 22.47
CA ASN A 2 -0.80 -3.20 22.26
C ASN A 2 -1.48 -3.04 20.90
N ARG A 3 -2.56 -2.26 20.86
CA ARG A 3 -3.25 -1.90 19.61
C ARG A 3 -2.64 -0.66 19.01
N ILE A 4 -2.81 -0.50 17.69
CA ILE A 4 -2.46 0.73 16.98
C ILE A 4 -3.19 1.90 17.63
N GLN A 5 -2.45 2.97 17.91
CA GLN A 5 -2.93 4.17 18.59
C GLN A 5 -2.90 5.38 17.64
N PRO A 6 -3.72 6.42 17.89
CA PRO A 6 -3.56 7.69 17.20
C PRO A 6 -2.13 8.25 17.38
N PRO A 7 -1.56 8.87 16.33
CA PRO A 7 -2.16 9.15 15.03
C PRO A 7 -2.02 8.02 13.99
N SER A 8 -1.33 6.91 14.32
CA SER A 8 -1.01 5.82 13.37
C SER A 8 -2.23 5.06 12.85
N ASP A 9 -3.40 5.20 13.51
CA ASP A 9 -4.68 4.62 13.09
C ASP A 9 -5.36 5.38 11.93
N GLY A 10 -4.88 6.57 11.58
CA GLY A 10 -5.45 7.43 10.55
C GLY A 10 -5.34 6.84 9.14
N VAL A 11 -6.36 7.07 8.29
CA VAL A 11 -6.43 6.51 6.94
C VAL A 11 -5.36 7.07 6.01
N ASN A 12 -5.09 8.38 6.12
CA ASN A 12 -4.16 9.11 5.25
C ASN A 12 -2.70 9.05 5.75
N ILE A 13 -2.41 8.24 6.76
CA ILE A 13 -1.08 8.07 7.36
C ILE A 13 -0.53 6.72 6.96
N LEU A 14 0.74 6.66 6.57
CA LEU A 14 1.48 5.40 6.45
C LEU A 14 1.95 4.96 7.84
N SER A 15 1.36 3.90 8.35
CA SER A 15 1.69 3.33 9.66
C SER A 15 2.67 2.17 9.47
N VAL A 16 3.83 2.25 10.11
CA VAL A 16 4.88 1.25 9.99
C VAL A 16 5.09 0.55 11.33
N GLY A 17 4.89 -0.76 11.34
CA GLY A 17 5.24 -1.63 12.45
C GLY A 17 6.71 -2.10 12.36
N ALA A 18 7.12 -2.99 13.25
CA ALA A 18 8.46 -3.52 13.28
C ALA A 18 8.50 -5.03 13.03
N SER A 19 9.46 -5.48 12.20
CA SER A 19 9.89 -6.87 12.09
C SER A 19 11.06 -7.14 13.03
N ASP A 20 11.22 -8.41 13.43
CA ASP A 20 12.21 -8.88 14.39
C ASP A 20 13.61 -9.09 13.76
N THR A 21 13.69 -9.22 12.44
CA THR A 21 14.93 -9.45 11.70
C THR A 21 14.82 -8.94 10.27
N GLN A 22 15.96 -8.76 9.61
CA GLN A 22 16.06 -8.48 8.16
C GLN A 22 16.16 -9.76 7.32
N LYS A 23 16.22 -10.93 7.94
CA LYS A 23 16.38 -12.21 7.25
C LYS A 23 15.09 -12.63 6.55
N LYS A 24 15.21 -13.58 5.61
CA LYS A 24 14.08 -14.10 4.82
C LYS A 24 12.93 -14.69 5.67
N LYS A 25 13.25 -15.26 6.84
CA LYS A 25 12.25 -15.76 7.80
C LYS A 25 12.10 -14.76 8.94
N TRP A 26 11.17 -13.86 8.82
CA TRP A 26 10.89 -12.79 9.76
C TRP A 26 9.49 -12.92 10.36
N LYS A 27 9.26 -12.27 11.48
CA LYS A 27 7.97 -12.13 12.18
C LYS A 27 7.81 -10.70 12.68
N ARG A 28 6.62 -10.36 13.15
CA ARG A 28 6.40 -9.11 13.86
C ARG A 28 7.27 -9.08 15.13
N ALA A 29 7.97 -7.99 15.36
CA ALA A 29 8.65 -7.77 16.63
C ALA A 29 7.64 -7.70 17.79
N SER A 30 7.97 -8.32 18.93
CA SER A 30 7.04 -8.49 20.06
C SER A 30 6.46 -7.18 20.61
N TYR A 31 7.21 -6.11 20.52
CA TYR A 31 6.81 -4.75 20.96
C TYR A 31 5.97 -3.99 19.93
N SER A 32 5.92 -4.42 18.67
CA SER A 32 5.14 -3.77 17.63
C SER A 32 3.65 -3.93 17.86
N SER A 33 2.89 -2.85 17.74
CA SER A 33 1.44 -2.85 17.94
C SER A 33 0.71 -3.63 16.84
N VAL A 34 -0.50 -4.07 17.15
CA VAL A 34 -1.35 -4.91 16.29
C VAL A 34 -2.61 -4.16 15.90
N GLY A 35 -3.05 -4.34 14.66
CA GLY A 35 -4.29 -3.80 14.15
C GLY A 35 -5.56 -4.42 14.75
N PRO A 36 -6.70 -4.06 14.23
CA PRO A 36 -6.89 -3.12 13.13
C PRO A 36 -6.67 -1.66 13.55
N GLY A 37 -6.68 -0.77 12.54
CA GLY A 37 -6.74 0.66 12.78
C GLY A 37 -8.14 1.13 13.19
N ARG A 38 -8.44 2.41 12.95
CA ARG A 38 -9.72 3.07 13.24
C ARG A 38 -10.88 2.36 12.54
N SER A 39 -12.09 2.48 13.15
CA SER A 39 -13.35 2.04 12.50
C SER A 39 -13.47 2.59 11.06
N PRO A 40 -13.96 1.79 10.11
CA PRO A 40 -14.55 0.45 10.22
C PRO A 40 -13.53 -0.72 10.25
N GLY A 41 -12.29 -0.51 10.64
CA GLY A 41 -11.28 -1.56 10.77
C GLY A 41 -10.26 -1.55 9.62
N PHE A 42 -9.69 -0.37 9.34
CA PHE A 42 -8.62 -0.25 8.35
C PHE A 42 -7.46 -1.19 8.64
N VAL A 43 -6.85 -1.68 7.58
CA VAL A 43 -5.61 -2.46 7.69
C VAL A 43 -4.51 -1.57 8.25
N LYS A 44 -4.11 -1.83 9.47
CA LYS A 44 -3.02 -1.19 10.18
C LYS A 44 -2.25 -2.23 11.01
N PRO A 45 -0.90 -2.10 11.11
CA PRO A 45 -0.08 -1.14 10.38
C PRO A 45 -0.27 -1.32 8.86
N ASP A 46 0.15 -0.35 8.03
CA ASP A 46 0.16 -0.55 6.57
C ASP A 46 1.17 -1.62 6.17
N GLY A 47 2.27 -1.71 6.88
CA GLY A 47 3.29 -2.75 6.74
C GLY A 47 4.30 -2.66 7.87
N VAL A 48 5.34 -3.46 7.77
CA VAL A 48 6.42 -3.50 8.76
C VAL A 48 7.77 -3.31 8.09
N ALA A 49 8.76 -2.87 8.87
CA ALA A 49 10.16 -2.86 8.48
C ALA A 49 11.02 -3.25 9.68
N PHE A 50 12.30 -3.50 9.46
CA PHE A 50 13.20 -3.86 10.55
C PHE A 50 13.27 -2.75 11.59
N GLY A 51 12.99 -3.09 12.83
CA GLY A 51 13.01 -2.16 13.97
C GLY A 51 13.97 -2.56 15.08
N GLY A 52 14.72 -3.67 14.89
CA GLY A 52 15.65 -4.22 15.86
C GLY A 52 15.01 -5.09 16.93
N THR A 53 15.84 -5.93 17.53
CA THR A 53 15.54 -6.76 18.72
C THR A 53 16.76 -6.76 19.64
N ASP A 54 16.66 -7.44 20.79
CA ASP A 54 17.82 -7.58 21.68
C ASP A 54 18.91 -8.46 21.08
N THR A 55 18.56 -9.37 20.17
CA THR A 55 19.52 -10.28 19.50
C THR A 55 19.97 -9.79 18.15
N GLU A 56 19.21 -8.93 17.48
CA GLU A 56 19.53 -8.30 16.21
C GLU A 56 19.11 -6.81 16.30
N PRO A 57 19.93 -5.97 16.95
CA PRO A 57 19.55 -4.59 17.22
C PRO A 57 19.59 -3.71 15.96
N PHE A 58 18.79 -2.68 15.94
CA PHE A 58 18.93 -1.58 15.00
C PHE A 58 20.10 -0.70 15.46
N MET A 59 21.03 -0.42 14.55
CA MET A 59 22.20 0.38 14.90
C MET A 59 21.99 1.84 14.53
N VAL A 60 22.15 2.74 15.50
CA VAL A 60 22.00 4.18 15.33
C VAL A 60 23.33 4.85 15.57
N LEU A 61 23.69 5.79 14.68
CA LEU A 61 24.88 6.61 14.84
C LEU A 61 24.64 7.66 15.94
N ASP A 62 25.63 7.80 16.82
CA ASP A 62 25.66 8.91 17.77
C ASP A 62 26.08 10.19 17.02
N ALA A 63 25.30 11.25 17.18
CA ALA A 63 25.57 12.56 16.61
C ALA A 63 26.61 13.36 17.43
N SER A 64 27.13 12.82 18.52
CA SER A 64 28.17 13.45 19.33
C SER A 64 29.52 13.47 18.62
N ASN A 65 30.48 14.24 19.17
CA ASN A 65 31.82 14.42 18.57
C ASN A 65 32.65 13.12 18.42
N HIS A 66 32.16 12.00 18.94
CA HIS A 66 32.78 10.69 18.75
C HIS A 66 31.83 9.81 17.96
N PRO A 67 32.08 9.53 16.66
CA PRO A 67 31.24 8.70 15.84
C PRO A 67 31.22 7.27 16.39
N SER A 68 30.23 6.95 17.16
CA SER A 68 29.94 5.62 17.69
C SER A 68 28.56 5.18 17.23
N ALA A 69 28.37 3.87 17.11
CA ALA A 69 27.06 3.29 16.86
C ALA A 69 26.60 2.57 18.11
N PHE A 70 25.31 2.76 18.47
CA PHE A 70 24.73 2.06 19.61
C PHE A 70 23.50 1.27 19.21
N PRO A 71 23.29 0.11 19.87
CA PRO A 71 22.16 -0.77 19.59
C PRO A 71 20.87 -0.24 20.18
N ILE A 72 19.78 -0.31 19.41
CA ILE A 72 18.47 0.11 19.83
C ILE A 72 17.39 -0.76 19.18
N LYS A 73 16.15 -0.68 19.67
CA LYS A 73 14.99 -1.31 19.06
C LYS A 73 13.75 -0.43 19.20
N GLY A 74 12.86 -0.47 18.22
CA GLY A 74 11.59 0.26 18.26
C GLY A 74 11.00 0.52 16.87
N THR A 75 9.68 0.63 16.80
CA THR A 75 8.98 1.08 15.59
C THR A 75 9.38 2.49 15.18
N SER A 76 9.88 3.30 16.13
CA SER A 76 10.44 4.64 15.89
C SER A 76 11.68 4.64 14.98
N PHE A 77 12.33 3.50 14.79
CA PHE A 77 13.46 3.33 13.88
C PHE A 77 13.04 2.68 12.56
N ALA A 78 12.05 1.79 12.59
CA ALA A 78 11.45 1.21 11.40
C ALA A 78 10.80 2.29 10.49
N SER A 79 10.10 3.25 11.07
CA SER A 79 9.39 4.30 10.32
C SER A 79 10.34 5.21 9.51
N PRO A 80 11.37 5.84 10.09
CA PRO A 80 12.31 6.66 9.32
C PRO A 80 13.14 5.83 8.34
N PHE A 81 13.40 4.55 8.62
CA PHE A 81 14.05 3.65 7.70
C PHE A 81 13.23 3.46 6.40
N VAL A 82 11.92 3.23 6.52
CA VAL A 82 11.01 3.19 5.37
C VAL A 82 10.93 4.54 4.67
N LEU A 83 10.90 5.64 5.42
CA LEU A 83 10.88 7.00 4.83
C LEU A 83 12.14 7.25 4.00
N GLY A 84 13.30 6.85 4.48
CA GLY A 84 14.57 6.93 3.74
C GLY A 84 14.51 6.17 2.42
N GLY A 85 13.99 4.93 2.42
CA GLY A 85 13.77 4.14 1.22
C GLY A 85 12.77 4.79 0.24
N ALA A 86 11.69 5.36 0.75
CA ALA A 86 10.71 6.07 -0.08
C ALA A 86 11.31 7.33 -0.73
N VAL A 87 12.10 8.11 0.00
CA VAL A 87 12.83 9.27 -0.55
C VAL A 87 13.85 8.82 -1.59
N GLY A 88 14.62 7.77 -1.31
CA GLY A 88 15.56 7.17 -2.26
C GLY A 88 14.87 6.71 -3.54
N THR A 89 13.67 6.12 -3.42
CA THR A 89 12.86 5.70 -4.57
C THR A 89 12.43 6.89 -5.44
N ARG A 90 12.03 7.99 -4.82
CA ARG A 90 11.67 9.22 -5.53
C ARG A 90 12.85 9.78 -6.32
N VAL A 91 14.04 9.80 -5.69
CA VAL A 91 15.29 10.22 -6.35
C VAL A 91 15.67 9.28 -7.49
N PHE A 92 15.59 7.97 -7.27
CA PHE A 92 15.90 6.94 -8.26
C PHE A 92 15.00 7.02 -9.50
N ALA A 93 13.71 7.28 -9.29
CA ALA A 93 12.73 7.40 -10.38
C ALA A 93 12.99 8.61 -11.29
N GLY A 94 13.70 9.63 -10.84
CA GLY A 94 13.95 10.86 -11.58
C GLY A 94 12.68 11.64 -11.95
N THR A 95 11.55 11.34 -11.31
CA THR A 95 10.23 11.91 -11.58
C THR A 95 9.55 12.34 -10.30
N GLU A 96 8.55 13.22 -10.44
CA GLU A 96 7.72 13.69 -9.32
C GLU A 96 6.71 12.62 -8.88
N LEU A 97 7.19 11.62 -8.12
CA LEU A 97 6.30 10.66 -7.46
C LEU A 97 5.61 11.30 -6.26
N SER A 98 4.29 11.25 -6.24
CA SER A 98 3.51 11.73 -5.10
C SER A 98 3.71 10.83 -3.86
N PRO A 99 3.48 11.34 -2.63
CA PRO A 99 3.50 10.51 -1.43
C PRO A 99 2.54 9.31 -1.48
N LEU A 100 1.39 9.46 -2.15
CA LEU A 100 0.43 8.36 -2.35
C LEU A 100 0.99 7.29 -3.28
N THR A 101 1.72 7.70 -4.31
CA THR A 101 2.39 6.77 -5.23
C THR A 101 3.48 5.98 -4.52
N LEU A 102 4.30 6.64 -3.70
CA LEU A 102 5.31 5.96 -2.89
C LEU A 102 4.67 4.95 -1.92
N ARG A 103 3.57 5.33 -1.27
CA ARG A 103 2.80 4.42 -0.43
C ARG A 103 2.25 3.24 -1.23
N ALA A 104 1.75 3.46 -2.44
CA ALA A 104 1.27 2.40 -3.32
C ALA A 104 2.38 1.43 -3.71
N LEU A 105 3.56 1.91 -4.06
CA LEU A 105 4.73 1.09 -4.40
C LEU A 105 5.19 0.25 -3.21
N LEU A 106 5.30 0.84 -2.02
CA LEU A 106 5.65 0.12 -0.79
C LEU A 106 4.67 -1.02 -0.51
N ILE A 107 3.37 -0.76 -0.60
CA ILE A 107 2.32 -1.77 -0.39
C ILE A 107 2.34 -2.82 -1.50
N HIS A 108 2.53 -2.41 -2.74
CA HIS A 108 2.51 -3.30 -3.91
C HIS A 108 3.63 -4.34 -3.86
N ARG A 109 4.78 -3.96 -3.35
CA ARG A 109 5.98 -4.81 -3.22
C ARG A 109 6.16 -5.40 -1.82
N ALA A 110 5.22 -5.17 -0.90
CA ALA A 110 5.29 -5.72 0.44
C ALA A 110 5.19 -7.25 0.42
N ASP A 111 6.06 -7.91 1.19
CA ASP A 111 6.04 -9.36 1.36
C ASP A 111 5.30 -9.73 2.66
N PRO A 112 4.09 -10.30 2.60
CA PRO A 112 3.37 -10.72 3.80
C PRO A 112 3.96 -12.00 4.41
N ALA A 113 4.77 -12.74 3.68
CA ALA A 113 5.24 -14.08 4.04
C ALA A 113 4.07 -14.96 4.55
N LYS A 114 4.22 -15.58 5.73
CA LYS A 114 3.16 -16.36 6.39
C LYS A 114 2.60 -15.66 7.63
N ASN A 115 2.78 -14.35 7.75
CA ASN A 115 2.34 -13.58 8.92
C ASN A 115 0.87 -13.18 8.81
N LEU A 116 0.23 -12.92 9.95
CA LEU A 116 -1.16 -12.50 10.00
C LEU A 116 -1.31 -11.02 9.64
N LYS A 117 -2.27 -10.72 8.80
CA LYS A 117 -2.53 -9.34 8.33
C LYS A 117 -2.73 -8.31 9.45
N PRO A 118 -3.41 -8.59 10.57
CA PRO A 118 -3.48 -7.65 11.69
C PRO A 118 -2.14 -7.33 12.35
N GLU A 119 -1.16 -8.22 12.22
CA GLU A 119 0.17 -8.05 12.83
C GLU A 119 1.14 -7.28 11.95
N VAL A 120 1.06 -7.48 10.62
CA VAL A 120 2.07 -7.00 9.68
C VAL A 120 1.50 -6.17 8.54
N GLY A 121 0.21 -5.92 8.53
CA GLY A 121 -0.44 -5.19 7.45
C GLY A 121 -0.33 -5.90 6.11
N TRP A 122 0.18 -5.20 5.11
CA TRP A 122 0.43 -5.76 3.79
C TRP A 122 1.74 -6.56 3.71
N GLY A 123 2.61 -6.44 4.72
CA GLY A 123 3.85 -7.22 4.82
C GLY A 123 5.09 -6.38 5.09
N LEU A 124 6.25 -6.98 4.86
CA LEU A 124 7.55 -6.34 4.99
C LEU A 124 7.79 -5.40 3.82
N PHE A 125 8.04 -4.13 4.11
CA PHE A 125 8.36 -3.13 3.11
C PHE A 125 9.82 -3.28 2.65
N SER A 126 10.03 -3.23 1.34
CA SER A 126 11.37 -2.99 0.80
C SER A 126 11.71 -1.52 0.93
N THR A 127 12.97 -1.22 1.28
CA THR A 127 13.53 0.13 1.30
C THR A 127 14.51 0.36 0.14
N GLU A 128 14.65 -0.61 -0.74
CA GLU A 128 15.54 -0.55 -1.90
C GLU A 128 14.78 -0.03 -3.13
N PRO A 129 15.19 1.13 -3.70
CA PRO A 129 14.53 1.74 -4.86
C PRO A 129 14.40 0.80 -6.06
N GLN A 130 15.43 -0.01 -6.32
CA GLN A 130 15.43 -0.97 -7.42
C GLN A 130 14.29 -1.98 -7.27
N ILE A 131 14.12 -2.56 -6.08
CA ILE A 131 13.06 -3.55 -5.82
C ILE A 131 11.67 -2.91 -5.98
N LEU A 132 11.52 -1.64 -5.61
CA LEU A 132 10.24 -0.95 -5.71
C LEU A 132 9.88 -0.58 -7.15
N MET A 133 10.87 -0.28 -8.01
CA MET A 133 10.66 0.33 -9.32
C MET A 133 10.93 -0.59 -10.50
N THR A 134 11.61 -1.73 -10.30
CA THR A 134 11.89 -2.67 -11.38
C THR A 134 10.98 -3.89 -11.33
N CYS A 135 10.87 -4.58 -12.44
CA CYS A 135 10.15 -5.84 -12.58
C CYS A 135 10.95 -6.79 -13.49
N GLU A 136 10.56 -8.06 -13.51
CA GLU A 136 11.18 -9.07 -14.36
C GLU A 136 10.84 -8.84 -15.84
N ASP A 137 11.61 -9.42 -16.76
CA ASP A 137 11.47 -9.23 -18.22
C ASP A 137 10.08 -9.62 -18.77
N HIS A 138 9.37 -10.49 -18.07
CA HIS A 138 8.02 -10.93 -18.44
C HIS A 138 6.90 -10.19 -17.69
N GLU A 139 7.23 -9.16 -16.93
CA GLU A 139 6.31 -8.34 -16.17
C GLU A 139 6.30 -6.90 -16.68
N ALA A 140 5.26 -6.16 -16.35
CA ALA A 140 5.19 -4.70 -16.54
C ALA A 140 4.65 -4.05 -15.26
N LEU A 141 5.39 -3.08 -14.75
CA LEU A 141 4.95 -2.21 -13.66
C LEU A 141 4.45 -0.89 -14.24
N VAL A 142 3.19 -0.58 -13.98
CA VAL A 142 2.56 0.66 -14.47
C VAL A 142 2.07 1.47 -13.29
N VAL A 143 2.44 2.73 -13.26
CA VAL A 143 2.09 3.66 -12.19
C VAL A 143 1.21 4.77 -12.75
N TYR A 144 0.05 4.96 -12.13
CA TYR A 144 -0.85 6.09 -12.41
C TYR A 144 -1.00 6.93 -11.15
N GLN A 145 -0.97 8.23 -11.33
CA GLN A 145 -1.25 9.17 -10.24
C GLN A 145 -2.07 10.36 -10.78
N GLY A 146 -2.92 10.91 -9.94
CA GLY A 146 -3.76 12.04 -10.32
C GLY A 146 -4.83 12.33 -9.29
N VAL A 147 -5.74 13.20 -9.65
CA VAL A 147 -6.91 13.59 -8.87
C VAL A 147 -8.15 13.08 -9.56
N LEU A 148 -9.02 12.40 -8.82
CA LEU A 148 -10.32 11.92 -9.31
C LEU A 148 -11.42 12.64 -8.53
N PRO A 149 -12.13 13.60 -9.13
CA PRO A 149 -13.28 14.25 -8.50
C PRO A 149 -14.40 13.26 -8.19
N ILE A 150 -15.17 13.55 -7.14
CA ILE A 150 -16.32 12.74 -6.74
C ILE A 150 -17.33 12.62 -7.90
N GLY A 151 -17.85 11.42 -8.11
CA GLY A 151 -18.79 11.13 -9.19
C GLY A 151 -18.19 11.01 -10.59
N GLN A 152 -16.88 11.17 -10.73
CA GLN A 152 -16.20 10.99 -11.99
C GLN A 152 -15.56 9.60 -12.13
N HIS A 153 -15.26 9.23 -13.36
CA HIS A 153 -14.61 7.96 -13.70
C HIS A 153 -13.26 8.19 -14.33
N LEU A 154 -12.25 7.49 -13.85
CA LEU A 154 -10.93 7.44 -14.47
C LEU A 154 -10.74 6.07 -15.13
N ARG A 155 -10.29 6.10 -16.37
CA ARG A 155 -9.90 4.90 -17.09
C ARG A 155 -8.39 4.80 -17.17
N ALA A 156 -7.81 3.84 -16.47
CA ALA A 156 -6.42 3.48 -16.59
C ALA A 156 -6.25 2.43 -17.70
N ALA A 157 -5.57 2.77 -18.78
CA ALA A 157 -5.28 1.84 -19.85
C ALA A 157 -4.07 0.97 -19.47
N LEU A 158 -4.25 -0.36 -19.45
CA LEU A 158 -3.14 -1.26 -19.22
C LEU A 158 -2.39 -1.46 -20.55
N PRO A 159 -1.06 -1.26 -20.60
CA PRO A 159 -0.28 -1.59 -21.76
C PRO A 159 -0.26 -3.11 -21.93
N VAL A 160 -0.80 -3.59 -23.03
CA VAL A 160 -0.82 -5.00 -23.36
C VAL A 160 0.07 -5.19 -24.58
N PRO A 161 0.92 -6.23 -24.63
CA PRO A 161 1.72 -6.54 -25.80
C PRO A 161 0.85 -6.67 -27.06
N THR A 162 1.38 -6.26 -28.20
CA THR A 162 0.66 -6.28 -29.49
C THR A 162 0.43 -7.67 -30.08
N GLY A 163 1.12 -8.70 -29.54
CA GLY A 163 0.98 -10.09 -29.94
C GLY A 163 -0.03 -10.89 -29.10
N PRO A 164 -0.33 -12.13 -29.48
CA PRO A 164 -1.17 -13.00 -28.68
C PRO A 164 -0.49 -13.30 -27.34
N ILE A 165 -1.21 -13.08 -26.25
CA ILE A 165 -0.76 -13.49 -24.92
C ILE A 165 -1.05 -14.98 -24.78
N LEU A 166 0.01 -15.78 -24.74
CA LEU A 166 -0.08 -17.22 -24.54
C LEU A 166 0.02 -17.54 -23.05
N GLY A 167 -0.91 -18.34 -22.55
CA GLY A 167 -0.93 -18.78 -21.16
C GLY A 167 -1.72 -17.89 -20.23
N MET A 168 -1.47 -18.05 -18.91
CA MET A 168 -2.20 -17.37 -17.86
C MET A 168 -1.51 -16.04 -17.51
N THR A 169 -2.27 -14.97 -17.55
CA THR A 169 -1.79 -13.63 -17.16
C THR A 169 -2.31 -13.28 -15.76
N LYS A 170 -1.41 -12.90 -14.88
CA LYS A 170 -1.76 -12.38 -13.55
C LYS A 170 -1.75 -10.85 -13.58
N LEU A 171 -2.83 -10.25 -13.14
CA LEU A 171 -2.93 -8.81 -12.90
C LEU A 171 -3.01 -8.55 -11.39
N THR A 172 -2.08 -7.76 -10.89
CA THR A 172 -2.10 -7.26 -9.51
C THR A 172 -2.23 -5.75 -9.53
N ALA A 173 -3.21 -5.22 -8.83
CA ALA A 173 -3.42 -3.77 -8.73
C ALA A 173 -3.40 -3.34 -7.26
N THR A 174 -2.65 -2.29 -6.96
CA THR A 174 -2.64 -1.62 -5.67
C THR A 174 -3.11 -0.20 -5.87
N LEU A 175 -4.17 0.16 -5.14
CA LEU A 175 -4.76 1.49 -5.24
C LEU A 175 -4.71 2.15 -3.87
N VAL A 176 -4.20 3.37 -3.86
CA VAL A 176 -4.11 4.21 -2.67
C VAL A 176 -4.79 5.52 -2.96
N ILE A 177 -5.72 5.89 -2.09
CA ILE A 177 -6.44 7.16 -2.14
C ILE A 177 -6.24 7.93 -0.85
N ALA A 178 -6.34 9.24 -0.91
CA ALA A 178 -6.41 10.13 0.24
C ALA A 178 -7.75 10.87 0.22
N PRO A 179 -8.82 10.27 0.76
CA PRO A 179 -10.12 10.91 0.85
C PRO A 179 -10.12 11.97 1.94
N GLU A 180 -11.05 12.91 1.85
CA GLU A 180 -11.37 13.75 2.99
C GLU A 180 -11.84 12.90 4.18
N VAL A 181 -11.54 13.34 5.38
CA VAL A 181 -11.90 12.64 6.61
C VAL A 181 -12.77 13.52 7.51
N ASP A 182 -13.66 12.89 8.25
CA ASP A 182 -14.49 13.52 9.26
C ASP A 182 -14.22 12.86 10.62
N PRO A 183 -13.37 13.48 11.45
CA PRO A 183 -13.01 12.92 12.75
C PRO A 183 -14.17 12.92 13.75
N GLU A 184 -15.22 13.72 13.53
CA GLU A 184 -16.38 13.82 14.41
C GLU A 184 -17.38 12.69 14.18
N HIS A 185 -17.32 12.03 13.01
CA HIS A 185 -18.22 10.93 12.65
C HIS A 185 -17.44 9.62 12.44
N PRO A 186 -17.08 8.89 13.50
CA PRO A 186 -16.27 7.66 13.36
C PRO A 186 -16.89 6.60 12.46
N GLY A 187 -18.22 6.53 12.35
CA GLY A 187 -18.93 5.60 11.48
C GLY A 187 -18.84 5.93 9.99
N SER A 188 -18.59 7.20 9.66
CA SER A 188 -18.41 7.76 8.32
C SER A 188 -17.11 8.54 8.22
N TYR A 189 -16.04 8.01 8.81
CA TYR A 189 -14.76 8.69 8.94
C TYR A 189 -14.16 9.13 7.61
N THR A 190 -14.33 8.35 6.53
CA THR A 190 -13.89 8.74 5.18
C THR A 190 -15.09 9.24 4.37
N LYS A 191 -14.96 10.44 3.79
CA LYS A 191 -16.00 11.06 2.96
C LYS A 191 -16.00 10.61 1.51
N GLY A 192 -15.05 9.76 1.11
CA GLY A 192 -14.93 9.23 -0.25
C GLY A 192 -14.44 7.80 -0.27
N GLY A 193 -14.82 7.08 -1.30
CA GLY A 193 -14.38 5.73 -1.60
C GLY A 193 -14.07 5.57 -3.08
N LEU A 194 -13.40 4.49 -3.44
CA LEU A 194 -13.07 4.16 -4.81
C LEU A 194 -13.68 2.82 -5.17
N GLU A 195 -14.53 2.80 -6.19
CA GLU A 195 -15.00 1.57 -6.81
C GLU A 195 -14.13 1.23 -8.01
N ILE A 196 -13.67 -0.01 -8.08
CA ILE A 196 -12.72 -0.46 -9.10
C ILE A 196 -13.33 -1.59 -9.89
N THR A 197 -13.32 -1.45 -11.21
CA THR A 197 -13.78 -2.48 -12.13
C THR A 197 -12.72 -2.77 -13.17
N PHE A 198 -12.58 -4.03 -13.54
CA PHE A 198 -11.73 -4.45 -14.65
C PHE A 198 -12.57 -4.70 -15.90
N ARG A 199 -12.15 -4.13 -17.02
CA ARG A 199 -12.77 -4.32 -18.32
C ARG A 199 -11.77 -4.97 -19.28
N PRO A 200 -11.88 -6.27 -19.52
CA PRO A 200 -10.93 -7.01 -20.36
C PRO A 200 -11.00 -6.62 -21.85
N ASP A 201 -12.13 -6.09 -22.32
CA ASP A 201 -12.28 -5.60 -23.69
C ASP A 201 -12.96 -4.23 -23.69
N SER A 202 -12.19 -3.22 -24.03
CA SER A 202 -12.63 -1.83 -24.03
C SER A 202 -13.65 -1.49 -25.13
N ARG A 203 -13.78 -2.35 -26.15
CA ARG A 203 -14.69 -2.14 -27.29
C ARG A 203 -16.07 -2.72 -27.05
N LYS A 204 -16.22 -3.64 -26.11
CA LYS A 204 -17.46 -4.32 -25.78
C LYS A 204 -18.19 -3.57 -24.67
N TYR A 205 -19.08 -2.67 -25.04
CA TYR A 205 -20.01 -2.02 -24.13
C TYR A 205 -21.42 -2.06 -24.73
N ARG A 206 -22.41 -2.14 -23.85
CA ARG A 206 -23.81 -2.04 -24.22
C ARG A 206 -24.17 -0.56 -24.36
N LYS A 207 -24.79 -0.16 -25.44
CA LYS A 207 -25.40 1.18 -25.54
C LYS A 207 -26.53 1.31 -24.53
N VAL A 208 -26.54 2.43 -23.81
CA VAL A 208 -27.68 2.79 -22.94
C VAL A 208 -28.72 3.50 -23.79
N THR A 209 -29.95 3.08 -23.67
CA THR A 209 -31.11 3.83 -24.14
C THR A 209 -31.49 4.81 -23.04
N ASP A 210 -31.95 6.00 -23.39
CA ASP A 210 -32.38 7.04 -22.42
C ASP A 210 -33.32 6.46 -21.36
N GLY A 211 -33.00 6.71 -20.09
CA GLY A 211 -33.77 6.25 -18.94
C GLY A 211 -33.31 4.94 -18.27
N GLU A 212 -32.35 4.22 -18.83
CA GLU A 212 -31.75 3.03 -18.20
C GLU A 212 -30.54 3.39 -17.30
N LYS A 213 -30.34 2.61 -16.24
CA LYS A 213 -29.10 2.66 -15.45
C LYS A 213 -27.88 2.45 -16.35
N PRO A 214 -26.76 3.11 -16.07
CA PRO A 214 -25.55 2.97 -16.90
C PRO A 214 -25.19 1.49 -17.07
N PRO A 215 -24.77 1.07 -18.28
CA PRO A 215 -24.65 -0.33 -18.61
C PRO A 215 -23.56 -1.00 -17.77
N VAL A 216 -23.92 -2.07 -17.12
CA VAL A 216 -22.93 -3.02 -16.63
C VAL A 216 -22.34 -3.70 -17.87
N HIS A 217 -21.05 -3.50 -18.11
CA HIS A 217 -20.38 -4.20 -19.19
C HIS A 217 -20.48 -5.70 -18.92
N PRO A 218 -20.98 -6.55 -19.85
CA PRO A 218 -21.23 -7.96 -19.58
C PRO A 218 -20.00 -8.77 -19.17
N LYS A 219 -18.80 -8.23 -19.36
CA LYS A 219 -17.53 -8.79 -18.93
C LYS A 219 -16.81 -7.92 -17.88
N THR A 220 -17.50 -6.98 -17.24
CA THR A 220 -16.93 -6.22 -16.13
C THR A 220 -16.80 -7.13 -14.92
N VAL A 221 -15.58 -7.29 -14.44
CA VAL A 221 -15.28 -8.05 -13.23
C VAL A 221 -14.99 -7.05 -12.13
N PRO A 222 -15.76 -7.00 -11.03
CA PRO A 222 -15.39 -6.22 -9.88
C PRO A 222 -14.08 -6.77 -9.31
N PHE A 223 -13.10 -5.92 -9.06
CA PHE A 223 -11.82 -6.32 -8.45
C PHE A 223 -12.01 -6.88 -7.04
N PHE A 224 -13.09 -6.50 -6.39
CA PHE A 224 -13.43 -6.92 -5.03
C PHE A 224 -14.85 -7.49 -5.01
N SER A 225 -14.98 -8.77 -5.33
CA SER A 225 -16.21 -9.50 -5.03
C SER A 225 -16.25 -9.74 -3.50
N GLY A 226 -17.14 -9.05 -2.81
CA GLY A 226 -17.45 -9.32 -1.41
C GLY A 226 -16.79 -8.44 -0.36
N SER A 227 -15.93 -7.50 -0.69
CA SER A 227 -15.53 -6.48 0.27
C SER A 227 -16.61 -5.38 0.31
N LYS A 228 -17.43 -5.39 1.34
CA LYS A 228 -18.22 -4.22 1.76
C LYS A 228 -17.28 -3.10 2.27
N LEU A 229 -16.20 -2.84 1.55
CA LEU A 229 -15.30 -1.74 1.81
C LEU A 229 -16.00 -0.49 1.27
N PHE A 230 -16.54 0.29 2.19
CA PHE A 230 -17.06 1.63 1.97
C PHE A 230 -18.39 1.71 1.19
N LYS A 231 -19.48 1.31 1.83
CA LYS A 231 -20.74 2.05 1.69
C LYS A 231 -20.72 3.12 2.77
N GLY A 232 -20.29 4.33 2.43
CA GLY A 232 -20.68 5.55 3.10
C GLY A 232 -22.06 5.92 2.69
#